data_391a567768ba7ba4cb508b28410eadef
#
_entry.id   391a567768ba7ba4cb508b28410eadef
#
_cell.length_a   1.000
_cell.length_b   1.000
_cell.length_c   1.000
_cell.angle_alpha   90.00
_cell.angle_beta   90.00
_cell.angle_gamma   90.00
#
_symmetry.space_group_name_H-M   'P 1'
#
loop_
_entity.id
_entity.type
_entity.pdbx_description
1 polymer ?
#
loop_
_entity_poly.entity_id
_entity_poly.type
_entity_poly.pdbx_seq_one_letter_code
_entity_poly.pdbx_strand_id
1 'polypeptide(L)'
;LSHSWAVYTTEHGIAYVEKQRTDYSVEAVRRMLTRNLNIHLLITLNQMRTLDLSRRLAALARDLRRKTNELGEDGASTKETQLDGLINRALALDAEATAFLASEWWTDVTSHSQADQILVWMQEATGLDRSVNQVVQQARAIRESIQTLIERREHLIALERRKAELERQKMEQEQHYTSQMMEWAIGILTFIGMPLTILLEVWINWDPTISLTARSGPPWFVWLVLVILGAIGIGMVFALAFGIRLWRLPRRH
;
A
#
# COMPACT_ATOMS: atom_id res chain seq x y z
N LEU A 1 -25.21 -32.29 -41.54
CA LEU A 1 -25.13 -31.91 -42.95
C LEU A 1 -25.78 -32.98 -43.79
N SER A 2 -26.55 -32.60 -44.80
CA SER A 2 -27.20 -33.58 -45.69
C SER A 2 -26.17 -34.25 -46.60
N HIS A 3 -26.43 -35.46 -47.10
CA HIS A 3 -25.56 -36.14 -48.04
C HIS A 3 -25.28 -35.35 -49.31
N SER A 4 -26.12 -34.35 -49.61
CA SER A 4 -26.04 -33.53 -50.82
C SER A 4 -25.07 -32.36 -50.73
N TRP A 5 -24.56 -31.95 -49.53
CA TRP A 5 -23.74 -30.78 -49.34
C TRP A 5 -22.47 -31.13 -48.58
N ALA A 6 -21.34 -30.53 -48.98
CA ALA A 6 -20.11 -30.48 -48.23
C ALA A 6 -19.85 -29.04 -47.79
N VAL A 7 -19.30 -28.88 -46.58
CA VAL A 7 -18.88 -27.58 -46.01
C VAL A 7 -17.40 -27.61 -45.78
N TYR A 8 -16.72 -26.59 -46.24
CA TYR A 8 -15.29 -26.37 -46.04
C TYR A 8 -15.13 -25.05 -45.28
N THR A 9 -14.47 -25.12 -44.18
CA THR A 9 -14.14 -23.95 -43.37
C THR A 9 -12.65 -23.65 -43.49
N THR A 10 -12.32 -22.35 -43.66
CA THR A 10 -10.97 -21.85 -43.71
C THR A 10 -10.84 -20.62 -42.84
N GLU A 11 -9.63 -20.13 -42.61
CA GLU A 11 -9.42 -18.88 -41.90
C GLU A 11 -10.05 -17.64 -42.57
N HIS A 12 -10.35 -17.74 -43.90
CA HIS A 12 -10.90 -16.64 -44.70
C HIS A 12 -12.40 -16.77 -44.94
N GLY A 13 -13.02 -17.87 -44.58
CA GLY A 13 -14.47 -18.06 -44.79
C GLY A 13 -14.97 -19.48 -44.88
N ILE A 14 -16.20 -19.61 -45.34
CA ILE A 14 -16.91 -20.89 -45.49
C ILE A 14 -17.23 -21.09 -46.95
N ALA A 15 -16.94 -22.26 -47.49
CA ALA A 15 -17.38 -22.69 -48.78
C ALA A 15 -18.38 -23.83 -48.66
N TYR A 16 -19.48 -23.73 -49.39
CA TYR A 16 -20.51 -24.76 -49.51
C TYR A 16 -20.45 -25.35 -50.90
N VAL A 17 -20.31 -26.64 -50.97
CA VAL A 17 -20.26 -27.36 -52.23
C VAL A 17 -21.46 -28.31 -52.31
N GLU A 18 -22.32 -28.08 -53.29
CA GLU A 18 -23.42 -28.96 -53.60
C GLU A 18 -22.92 -30.16 -54.39
N LYS A 19 -23.10 -31.37 -53.88
CA LYS A 19 -22.71 -32.62 -54.53
C LYS A 19 -23.76 -33.11 -55.52
N GLN A 20 -25.02 -32.86 -55.14
CA GLN A 20 -26.16 -33.28 -55.98
C GLN A 20 -27.29 -32.27 -55.85
N ARG A 21 -27.77 -31.75 -56.95
CA ARG A 21 -28.85 -30.78 -57.01
C ARG A 21 -30.15 -31.37 -56.52
N THR A 22 -30.83 -30.67 -55.63
CA THR A 22 -32.15 -31.09 -55.09
C THR A 22 -33.11 -29.93 -55.18
N ASP A 23 -34.44 -30.21 -55.02
CA ASP A 23 -35.47 -29.18 -55.02
C ASP A 23 -35.30 -28.15 -53.89
N TYR A 24 -34.52 -28.49 -52.84
CA TYR A 24 -34.17 -27.61 -51.70
C TYR A 24 -32.92 -26.77 -51.92
N SER A 25 -32.26 -26.90 -53.10
CA SER A 25 -30.97 -26.20 -53.32
C SER A 25 -31.07 -24.69 -53.19
N VAL A 26 -32.14 -24.08 -53.67
CA VAL A 26 -32.40 -22.64 -53.61
C VAL A 26 -32.61 -22.18 -52.16
N GLU A 27 -33.43 -22.90 -51.40
CA GLU A 27 -33.68 -22.59 -49.99
C GLU A 27 -32.44 -22.82 -49.13
N ALA A 28 -31.66 -23.84 -49.42
CA ALA A 28 -30.39 -24.10 -48.76
C ALA A 28 -29.41 -22.93 -48.98
N VAL A 29 -29.25 -22.43 -50.21
CA VAL A 29 -28.44 -21.25 -50.54
C VAL A 29 -28.94 -20.02 -49.77
N ARG A 30 -30.24 -19.79 -49.73
CA ARG A 30 -30.83 -18.68 -49.00
C ARG A 30 -30.51 -18.73 -47.49
N ARG A 31 -30.62 -19.91 -46.87
CA ARG A 31 -30.25 -20.12 -45.46
C ARG A 31 -28.77 -19.92 -45.23
N MET A 32 -27.91 -20.36 -46.13
CA MET A 32 -26.47 -20.15 -46.07
C MET A 32 -26.12 -18.67 -46.13
N LEU A 33 -26.71 -17.92 -47.05
CA LEU A 33 -26.47 -16.48 -47.22
C LEU A 33 -26.96 -15.63 -46.05
N THR A 34 -27.95 -16.12 -45.27
CA THR A 34 -28.48 -15.38 -44.13
C THR A 34 -27.84 -15.85 -42.80
N ARG A 35 -28.05 -17.09 -42.42
CA ARG A 35 -27.63 -17.63 -41.12
C ARG A 35 -26.11 -17.77 -41.01
N ASN A 36 -25.50 -18.35 -42.02
CA ASN A 36 -24.06 -18.64 -41.94
C ASN A 36 -23.20 -17.37 -42.14
N LEU A 37 -23.75 -16.38 -42.89
CA LEU A 37 -23.16 -15.07 -42.95
C LEU A 37 -23.09 -14.41 -41.55
N ASN A 38 -24.18 -14.52 -40.77
CA ASN A 38 -24.21 -13.98 -39.40
C ASN A 38 -23.17 -14.66 -38.50
N ILE A 39 -22.99 -15.99 -38.61
CA ILE A 39 -21.96 -16.72 -37.89
C ILE A 39 -20.57 -16.23 -38.29
N HIS A 40 -20.31 -16.04 -39.58
CA HIS A 40 -19.04 -15.51 -40.07
C HIS A 40 -18.77 -14.09 -39.55
N LEU A 41 -19.77 -13.22 -39.58
CA LEU A 41 -19.67 -11.86 -39.03
C LEU A 41 -19.38 -11.89 -37.52
N LEU A 42 -20.02 -12.76 -36.77
CA LEU A 42 -19.82 -12.95 -35.36
C LEU A 42 -18.34 -13.35 -35.06
N ILE A 43 -17.83 -14.32 -35.78
CA ILE A 43 -16.45 -14.80 -35.64
C ILE A 43 -15.46 -13.69 -35.98
N THR A 44 -15.69 -12.97 -37.08
CA THR A 44 -14.85 -11.84 -37.48
C THR A 44 -14.84 -10.75 -36.43
N LEU A 45 -15.98 -10.41 -35.85
CA LEU A 45 -16.11 -9.46 -34.77
C LEU A 45 -15.30 -9.93 -33.53
N ASN A 46 -15.48 -11.20 -33.14
CA ASN A 46 -14.75 -11.77 -32.00
C ASN A 46 -13.25 -11.83 -32.24
N GLN A 47 -12.80 -12.09 -33.47
CA GLN A 47 -11.37 -11.99 -33.81
C GLN A 47 -10.83 -10.58 -33.62
N MET A 48 -11.53 -9.56 -34.15
CA MET A 48 -11.12 -8.16 -34.02
C MET A 48 -11.07 -7.75 -32.53
N ARG A 49 -12.07 -8.14 -31.76
CA ARG A 49 -12.17 -7.85 -30.33
C ARG A 49 -11.06 -8.51 -29.53
N THR A 50 -10.80 -9.79 -29.79
CA THR A 50 -9.73 -10.57 -29.17
C THR A 50 -8.36 -9.97 -29.48
N LEU A 51 -8.13 -9.56 -30.74
CA LEU A 51 -6.89 -8.92 -31.16
C LEU A 51 -6.68 -7.56 -30.47
N ASP A 52 -7.72 -6.73 -30.38
CA ASP A 52 -7.68 -5.45 -29.68
C ASP A 52 -7.37 -5.63 -28.19
N LEU A 53 -8.09 -6.52 -27.50
CA LEU A 53 -7.82 -6.85 -26.10
C LEU A 53 -6.39 -7.34 -25.90
N SER A 54 -5.90 -8.25 -26.74
CA SER A 54 -4.53 -8.77 -26.64
C SER A 54 -3.49 -7.66 -26.81
N ARG A 55 -3.67 -6.74 -27.75
CA ARG A 55 -2.77 -5.58 -27.95
C ARG A 55 -2.75 -4.65 -26.75
N ARG A 56 -3.93 -4.34 -26.20
CA ARG A 56 -4.07 -3.47 -25.04
C ARG A 56 -3.48 -4.10 -23.78
N LEU A 57 -3.69 -5.39 -23.56
CA LEU A 57 -3.08 -6.16 -22.47
C LEU A 57 -1.55 -6.19 -22.60
N ALA A 58 -1.03 -6.44 -23.81
CA ALA A 58 0.41 -6.43 -24.05
C ALA A 58 1.05 -5.04 -23.83
N ALA A 59 0.35 -3.96 -24.19
CA ALA A 59 0.81 -2.60 -23.94
C ALA A 59 0.85 -2.33 -22.42
N LEU A 60 -0.20 -2.68 -21.71
CA LEU A 60 -0.28 -2.53 -20.25
C LEU A 60 0.79 -3.34 -19.53
N ALA A 61 1.04 -4.58 -19.93
CA ALA A 61 2.10 -5.42 -19.35
C ALA A 61 3.49 -4.79 -19.51
N ARG A 62 3.77 -4.16 -20.66
CA ARG A 62 5.01 -3.41 -20.89
C ARG A 62 5.13 -2.19 -19.99
N ASP A 63 4.03 -1.44 -19.81
CA ASP A 63 4.01 -0.25 -18.95
C ASP A 63 4.19 -0.63 -17.48
N LEU A 64 3.52 -1.69 -17.01
CA LEU A 64 3.70 -2.24 -15.68
C LEU A 64 5.15 -2.66 -15.42
N ARG A 65 5.74 -3.42 -16.35
CA ARG A 65 7.13 -3.88 -16.23
C ARG A 65 8.11 -2.71 -16.16
N ARG A 66 7.93 -1.70 -17.03
CA ARG A 66 8.76 -0.49 -17.01
C ARG A 66 8.67 0.23 -15.68
N LYS A 67 7.45 0.45 -15.18
CA LYS A 67 7.23 1.14 -13.90
C LYS A 67 7.74 0.35 -12.70
N THR A 68 7.62 -0.97 -12.72
CA THR A 68 8.18 -1.83 -11.66
C THR A 68 9.71 -1.72 -11.59
N ASN A 69 10.38 -1.61 -12.73
CA ASN A 69 11.83 -1.42 -12.77
C ASN A 69 12.24 -0.01 -12.28
N GLU A 70 11.48 1.04 -12.64
CA GLU A 70 11.74 2.42 -12.21
C GLU A 70 11.48 2.64 -10.70
N LEU A 71 10.60 1.85 -10.06
CA LEU A 71 10.32 1.92 -8.62
C LEU A 71 11.49 1.45 -7.75
N GLY A 72 12.44 0.71 -8.31
CA GLY A 72 13.65 0.25 -7.61
C GLY A 72 14.69 1.34 -7.39
N GLU A 73 14.62 2.48 -8.08
CA GLU A 73 15.76 3.41 -8.14
C GLU A 73 15.58 4.76 -7.46
N ASP A 74 14.39 5.38 -7.32
CA ASP A 74 14.26 6.69 -6.64
C ASP A 74 12.83 7.19 -6.37
N GLY A 75 12.66 7.88 -5.22
CA GLY A 75 11.72 8.97 -4.92
C GLY A 75 10.20 8.75 -5.03
N ALA A 76 9.51 8.74 -3.88
CA ALA A 76 8.21 8.12 -3.65
C ALA A 76 6.94 8.85 -4.16
N SER A 77 6.84 10.19 -4.17
CA SER A 77 5.52 10.87 -4.20
C SER A 77 4.86 11.02 -5.59
N THR A 78 5.60 11.43 -6.61
CA THR A 78 5.02 11.65 -7.97
C THR A 78 4.77 10.33 -8.69
N LYS A 79 5.52 9.29 -8.34
CA LYS A 79 5.42 7.93 -8.89
C LYS A 79 4.16 7.19 -8.39
N GLU A 80 3.67 7.52 -7.22
CA GLU A 80 2.49 6.88 -6.60
C GLU A 80 1.20 7.14 -7.40
N THR A 81 0.94 8.39 -7.78
CA THR A 81 -0.24 8.76 -8.58
C THR A 81 -0.22 8.09 -9.98
N GLN A 82 0.97 7.92 -10.56
CA GLN A 82 1.11 7.24 -11.85
C GLN A 82 0.87 5.74 -11.74
N LEU A 83 1.28 5.11 -10.64
CA LEU A 83 1.03 3.70 -10.36
C LEU A 83 -0.46 3.43 -10.17
N ASP A 84 -1.17 4.29 -9.43
CA ASP A 84 -2.62 4.20 -9.25
C ASP A 84 -3.36 4.29 -10.60
N GLY A 85 -2.92 5.16 -11.49
CA GLY A 85 -3.48 5.24 -12.84
C GLY A 85 -3.27 3.96 -13.66
N LEU A 86 -2.14 3.28 -13.50
CA LEU A 86 -1.87 2.00 -14.18
C LEU A 86 -2.70 0.86 -13.57
N ILE A 87 -2.82 0.80 -12.25
CA ILE A 87 -3.66 -0.18 -11.55
C ILE A 87 -5.11 -0.05 -12.00
N ASN A 88 -5.65 1.17 -12.03
CA ASN A 88 -7.03 1.41 -12.46
C ASN A 88 -7.26 1.02 -13.93
N ARG A 89 -6.31 1.32 -14.82
CA ARG A 89 -6.38 0.87 -16.23
C ARG A 89 -6.37 -0.65 -16.34
N ALA A 90 -5.57 -1.30 -15.54
CA ALA A 90 -5.45 -2.74 -15.54
C ALA A 90 -6.73 -3.42 -15.03
N LEU A 91 -7.32 -2.91 -13.96
CA LEU A 91 -8.62 -3.38 -13.46
C LEU A 91 -9.74 -3.16 -14.47
N ALA A 92 -9.76 -2.00 -15.13
CA ALA A 92 -10.75 -1.73 -16.19
C ALA A 92 -10.60 -2.69 -17.37
N LEU A 93 -9.37 -2.99 -17.80
CA LEU A 93 -9.13 -3.90 -18.91
C LEU A 93 -9.40 -5.37 -18.54
N ASP A 94 -9.14 -5.77 -17.30
CA ASP A 94 -9.52 -7.10 -16.78
C ASP A 94 -11.04 -7.26 -16.71
N ALA A 95 -11.76 -6.22 -16.26
CA ALA A 95 -13.22 -6.21 -16.27
C ALA A 95 -13.79 -6.30 -17.70
N GLU A 96 -13.20 -5.58 -18.67
CA GLU A 96 -13.58 -5.63 -20.07
C GLU A 96 -13.33 -7.03 -20.67
N ALA A 97 -12.17 -7.63 -20.39
CA ALA A 97 -11.88 -9.00 -20.83
C ALA A 97 -12.85 -10.02 -20.23
N THR A 98 -13.20 -9.86 -18.95
CA THR A 98 -14.18 -10.71 -18.27
C THR A 98 -15.58 -10.54 -18.87
N ALA A 99 -16.00 -9.29 -19.14
CA ALA A 99 -17.28 -9.00 -19.77
C ALA A 99 -17.36 -9.60 -21.19
N PHE A 100 -16.28 -9.47 -21.97
CA PHE A 100 -16.18 -10.11 -23.28
C PHE A 100 -16.41 -11.62 -23.20
N LEU A 101 -15.72 -12.31 -22.27
CA LEU A 101 -15.85 -13.75 -22.10
C LEU A 101 -17.24 -14.18 -21.61
N ALA A 102 -17.88 -13.37 -20.76
CA ALA A 102 -19.16 -13.70 -20.16
C ALA A 102 -20.35 -13.42 -21.07
N SER A 103 -20.28 -12.40 -21.94
CA SER A 103 -21.43 -11.92 -22.69
C SER A 103 -21.27 -11.94 -24.20
N GLU A 104 -20.06 -11.91 -24.71
CA GLU A 104 -19.78 -11.78 -26.14
C GLU A 104 -19.13 -13.03 -26.74
N TRP A 105 -18.53 -13.88 -25.90
CA TRP A 105 -18.00 -15.16 -26.34
C TRP A 105 -19.08 -16.22 -26.37
N TRP A 106 -19.53 -16.57 -27.59
CA TRP A 106 -20.60 -17.52 -27.80
C TRP A 106 -20.04 -18.91 -28.10
N THR A 107 -20.48 -19.90 -27.33
CA THR A 107 -20.20 -21.31 -27.55
C THR A 107 -21.34 -21.97 -28.33
N ASP A 108 -22.54 -21.43 -28.17
CA ASP A 108 -23.77 -21.92 -28.81
C ASP A 108 -24.54 -20.74 -29.44
N VAL A 109 -24.95 -20.88 -30.69
CA VAL A 109 -25.68 -19.83 -31.42
C VAL A 109 -27.16 -20.14 -31.49
N THR A 110 -27.52 -21.41 -31.49
CA THR A 110 -28.92 -21.85 -31.61
C THR A 110 -29.10 -23.21 -30.93
N SER A 111 -30.38 -23.59 -30.69
CA SER A 111 -30.73 -24.95 -30.27
C SER A 111 -30.55 -26.00 -31.39
N HIS A 112 -30.04 -25.64 -32.56
CA HIS A 112 -29.86 -26.54 -33.70
C HIS A 112 -28.39 -26.88 -33.89
N SER A 113 -28.03 -28.13 -33.73
CA SER A 113 -26.67 -28.68 -33.77
C SER A 113 -25.85 -28.31 -35.02
N GLN A 114 -26.49 -28.05 -36.15
CA GLN A 114 -25.79 -27.74 -37.41
C GLN A 114 -25.13 -26.35 -37.39
N ALA A 115 -25.81 -25.35 -36.83
CA ALA A 115 -25.24 -24.00 -36.74
C ALA A 115 -24.06 -23.96 -35.73
N ASP A 116 -24.19 -24.68 -34.61
CA ASP A 116 -23.15 -24.79 -33.62
C ASP A 116 -21.92 -25.53 -34.14
N GLN A 117 -22.13 -26.61 -34.94
CA GLN A 117 -21.02 -27.27 -35.62
C GLN A 117 -20.26 -26.34 -36.56
N ILE A 118 -20.97 -25.51 -37.34
CA ILE A 118 -20.32 -24.52 -38.20
C ILE A 118 -19.56 -23.49 -37.39
N LEU A 119 -20.12 -23.02 -36.29
CA LEU A 119 -19.46 -22.10 -35.38
C LEU A 119 -18.14 -22.69 -34.86
N VAL A 120 -18.18 -23.93 -34.34
CA VAL A 120 -16.99 -24.63 -33.81
C VAL A 120 -15.94 -24.81 -34.90
N TRP A 121 -16.32 -25.30 -36.08
CA TRP A 121 -15.36 -25.49 -37.17
C TRP A 121 -14.71 -24.18 -37.64
N MET A 122 -15.47 -23.07 -37.62
CA MET A 122 -14.89 -21.75 -37.94
C MET A 122 -13.97 -21.23 -36.83
N GLN A 123 -14.33 -21.41 -35.56
CA GLN A 123 -13.48 -21.05 -34.43
C GLN A 123 -12.16 -21.82 -34.49
N GLU A 124 -12.20 -23.13 -34.80
CA GLU A 124 -11.01 -23.96 -34.98
C GLU A 124 -10.16 -23.51 -36.18
N ALA A 125 -10.80 -23.32 -37.35
CA ALA A 125 -10.14 -22.94 -38.59
C ALA A 125 -9.43 -21.57 -38.48
N THR A 126 -10.05 -20.65 -37.77
CA THR A 126 -9.50 -19.30 -37.53
C THR A 126 -8.53 -19.23 -36.35
N GLY A 127 -8.37 -20.31 -35.57
CA GLY A 127 -7.55 -20.33 -34.37
C GLY A 127 -8.05 -19.40 -33.25
N LEU A 128 -9.31 -19.01 -33.30
CA LEU A 128 -9.90 -18.03 -32.37
C LEU A 128 -9.87 -18.52 -30.93
N ASP A 129 -10.12 -19.81 -30.68
CA ASP A 129 -10.02 -20.43 -29.36
C ASP A 129 -8.64 -20.23 -28.70
N ARG A 130 -7.59 -20.40 -29.48
CA ARG A 130 -6.21 -20.19 -29.00
C ARG A 130 -5.97 -18.73 -28.64
N SER A 131 -6.46 -17.81 -29.48
CA SER A 131 -6.33 -16.38 -29.27
C SER A 131 -7.09 -15.91 -28.02
N VAL A 132 -8.31 -16.41 -27.81
CA VAL A 132 -9.10 -16.14 -26.60
C VAL A 132 -8.41 -16.70 -25.36
N ASN A 133 -7.95 -17.95 -25.40
CA ASN A 133 -7.21 -18.54 -24.29
C ASN A 133 -5.94 -17.74 -23.96
N GLN A 134 -5.25 -17.22 -24.98
CA GLN A 134 -4.09 -16.35 -24.77
C GLN A 134 -4.48 -15.03 -24.08
N VAL A 135 -5.59 -14.40 -24.46
CA VAL A 135 -6.11 -13.19 -23.79
C VAL A 135 -6.44 -13.49 -22.31
N VAL A 136 -7.10 -14.61 -22.03
CA VAL A 136 -7.41 -15.05 -20.67
C VAL A 136 -6.13 -15.21 -19.82
N GLN A 137 -5.11 -15.87 -20.38
CA GLN A 137 -3.84 -16.07 -19.69
C GLN A 137 -3.11 -14.73 -19.46
N GLN A 138 -3.11 -13.83 -20.45
CA GLN A 138 -2.53 -12.50 -20.31
C GLN A 138 -3.25 -11.68 -19.23
N ALA A 139 -4.58 -11.69 -19.21
CA ALA A 139 -5.38 -11.00 -18.21
C ALA A 139 -5.09 -11.52 -16.79
N ARG A 140 -5.00 -12.86 -16.61
CA ARG A 140 -4.62 -13.48 -15.33
C ARG A 140 -3.22 -13.07 -14.87
N ALA A 141 -2.23 -13.12 -15.76
CA ALA A 141 -0.86 -12.73 -15.44
C ALA A 141 -0.75 -11.24 -15.03
N ILE A 142 -1.53 -10.38 -15.66
CA ILE A 142 -1.62 -8.96 -15.28
C ILE A 142 -2.27 -8.81 -13.92
N ARG A 143 -3.36 -9.51 -13.63
CA ARG A 143 -4.04 -9.51 -12.32
C ARG A 143 -3.09 -9.93 -11.21
N GLU A 144 -2.35 -11.02 -11.37
CA GLU A 144 -1.34 -11.49 -10.42
C GLU A 144 -0.24 -10.45 -10.20
N SER A 145 0.24 -9.84 -11.29
CA SER A 145 1.25 -8.76 -11.21
C SER A 145 0.74 -7.56 -10.41
N ILE A 146 -0.52 -7.18 -10.61
CA ILE A 146 -1.16 -6.07 -9.87
C ILE A 146 -1.31 -6.41 -8.39
N GLN A 147 -1.78 -7.61 -8.07
CA GLN A 147 -1.88 -8.05 -6.67
C GLN A 147 -0.54 -7.97 -5.96
N THR A 148 0.52 -8.45 -6.59
CA THR A 148 1.89 -8.36 -6.05
C THR A 148 2.33 -6.91 -5.82
N LEU A 149 1.96 -5.99 -6.72
CA LEU A 149 2.26 -4.56 -6.57
C LEU A 149 1.47 -3.92 -5.42
N ILE A 150 0.20 -4.26 -5.27
CA ILE A 150 -0.65 -3.78 -4.17
C ILE A 150 -0.09 -4.28 -2.83
N GLU A 151 0.23 -5.56 -2.71
CA GLU A 151 0.82 -6.16 -1.50
C GLU A 151 2.16 -5.50 -1.12
N ARG A 152 3.02 -5.26 -2.10
CA ARG A 152 4.29 -4.53 -1.86
C ARG A 152 4.04 -3.11 -1.37
N ARG A 153 3.07 -2.41 -1.94
CA ARG A 153 2.70 -1.05 -1.52
C ARG A 153 2.19 -1.04 -0.07
N GLU A 154 1.27 -1.95 0.26
CA GLU A 154 0.75 -2.08 1.62
C GLU A 154 1.87 -2.37 2.63
N HIS A 155 2.81 -3.22 2.24
CA HIS A 155 3.98 -3.52 3.06
C HIS A 155 4.87 -2.28 3.28
N LEU A 156 5.12 -1.49 2.24
CA LEU A 156 5.90 -0.24 2.35
C LEU A 156 5.19 0.78 3.27
N ILE A 157 3.89 0.98 3.09
CA ILE A 157 3.08 1.87 3.95
C ILE A 157 3.11 1.39 5.42
N ALA A 158 3.02 0.08 5.65
CA ALA A 158 3.12 -0.50 6.99
C ALA A 158 4.50 -0.26 7.63
N LEU A 159 5.58 -0.35 6.84
CA LEU A 159 6.94 -0.05 7.30
C LEU A 159 7.12 1.44 7.64
N GLU A 160 6.57 2.34 6.82
CA GLU A 160 6.62 3.79 7.08
C GLU A 160 5.83 4.15 8.36
N ARG A 161 4.66 3.57 8.56
CA ARG A 161 3.88 3.74 9.79
C ARG A 161 4.66 3.27 11.01
N ARG A 162 5.29 2.10 10.96
CA ARG A 162 6.15 1.60 12.05
C ARG A 162 7.33 2.52 12.33
N LYS A 163 7.98 3.06 11.30
CA LYS A 163 9.07 4.04 11.48
C LYS A 163 8.56 5.31 12.16
N ALA A 164 7.44 5.86 11.70
CA ALA A 164 6.82 7.04 12.30
C ALA A 164 6.39 6.81 13.77
N GLU A 165 5.87 5.62 14.09
CA GLU A 165 5.54 5.23 15.46
C GLU A 165 6.80 5.13 16.35
N LEU A 166 7.89 4.53 15.84
CA LEU A 166 9.15 4.47 16.57
C LEU A 166 9.78 5.85 16.79
N GLU A 167 9.67 6.75 15.82
CA GLU A 167 10.12 8.14 15.97
C GLU A 167 9.28 8.89 17.00
N ARG A 168 7.96 8.71 17.00
CA ARG A 168 7.09 9.28 18.05
C ARG A 168 7.44 8.75 19.44
N GLN A 169 7.64 7.44 19.58
CA GLN A 169 8.05 6.85 20.87
C GLN A 169 9.39 7.38 21.34
N LYS A 170 10.36 7.59 20.44
CA LYS A 170 11.65 8.22 20.79
C LYS A 170 11.45 9.67 21.25
N MET A 171 10.66 10.46 20.56
CA MET A 171 10.36 11.83 20.95
C MET A 171 9.62 11.91 22.29
N GLU A 172 8.67 11.01 22.54
CA GLU A 172 7.98 10.92 23.83
C GLU A 172 8.95 10.55 24.98
N GLN A 173 9.89 9.62 24.73
CA GLN A 173 10.92 9.27 25.69
C GLN A 173 11.87 10.45 25.97
N GLU A 174 12.28 11.19 24.95
CA GLU A 174 13.11 12.39 25.11
C GLU A 174 12.37 13.51 25.87
N GLN A 175 11.09 13.71 25.61
CA GLN A 175 10.27 14.68 26.35
C GLN A 175 10.11 14.26 27.82
N HIS A 176 9.90 12.97 28.08
CA HIS A 176 9.79 12.45 29.44
C HIS A 176 11.11 12.63 30.20
N TYR A 177 12.24 12.42 29.54
CA TYR A 177 13.56 12.64 30.13
C TYR A 177 13.82 14.13 30.40
N THR A 178 13.40 15.00 29.49
CA THR A 178 13.55 16.46 29.65
C THR A 178 12.66 17.00 30.78
N SER A 179 11.41 16.49 30.89
CA SER A 179 10.51 16.90 31.97
C SER A 179 11.01 16.44 33.35
N GLN A 180 11.53 15.22 33.46
CA GLN A 180 12.16 14.74 34.70
C GLN A 180 13.41 15.54 35.07
N MET A 181 14.25 15.92 34.10
CA MET A 181 15.40 16.79 34.35
C MET A 181 14.96 18.18 34.82
N MET A 182 13.88 18.75 34.26
CA MET A 182 13.31 20.02 34.68
C MET A 182 12.74 19.95 36.11
N GLU A 183 12.00 18.91 36.44
CA GLU A 183 11.48 18.68 37.79
C GLU A 183 12.63 18.57 38.80
N TRP A 184 13.71 17.87 38.44
CA TRP A 184 14.91 17.76 39.25
C TRP A 184 15.62 19.12 39.42
N ALA A 185 15.74 19.89 38.34
CA ALA A 185 16.37 21.21 38.40
C ALA A 185 15.57 22.18 39.26
N ILE A 186 14.24 22.17 39.17
CA ILE A 186 13.36 22.97 40.01
C ILE A 186 13.42 22.52 41.47
N GLY A 187 13.47 21.21 41.74
CA GLY A 187 13.61 20.65 43.08
C GLY A 187 14.93 21.10 43.74
N ILE A 188 16.03 21.03 43.04
CA ILE A 188 17.34 21.48 43.53
C ILE A 188 17.34 22.99 43.76
N LEU A 189 16.80 23.78 42.81
CA LEU A 189 16.73 25.22 42.93
C LEU A 189 15.90 25.66 44.15
N THR A 190 14.77 24.98 44.38
CA THR A 190 13.88 25.26 45.52
C THR A 190 14.56 24.88 46.84
N PHE A 191 15.23 23.69 46.86
CA PHE A 191 15.87 23.19 48.05
C PHE A 191 17.11 24.02 48.49
N ILE A 192 17.84 24.57 47.53
CA ILE A 192 19.01 25.44 47.81
C ILE A 192 18.56 26.91 47.91
N GLY A 193 17.66 27.34 47.07
CA GLY A 193 17.20 28.74 47.00
C GLY A 193 16.46 29.22 48.25
N MET A 194 15.53 28.39 48.81
CA MET A 194 14.83 28.80 50.03
C MET A 194 15.72 29.03 51.25
N PRO A 195 16.63 28.12 51.61
CA PRO A 195 17.54 28.38 52.74
C PRO A 195 18.48 29.59 52.51
N LEU A 196 18.90 29.75 51.25
CA LEU A 196 19.80 30.86 50.86
C LEU A 196 19.08 32.22 50.99
N THR A 197 17.79 32.30 50.62
CA THR A 197 17.00 33.51 50.78
C THR A 197 16.78 33.86 52.24
N ILE A 198 16.52 32.89 53.10
CA ILE A 198 16.35 33.08 54.53
C ILE A 198 17.70 33.57 55.15
N LEU A 199 18.83 32.99 54.75
CA LEU A 199 20.12 33.43 55.23
C LEU A 199 20.44 34.86 54.78
N LEU A 200 20.09 35.22 53.56
CA LEU A 200 20.28 36.55 52.98
C LEU A 200 19.41 37.60 53.69
N GLU A 201 18.16 37.24 53.99
CA GLU A 201 17.23 38.09 54.71
C GLU A 201 17.69 38.34 56.18
N VAL A 202 18.18 37.30 56.82
CA VAL A 202 18.80 37.43 58.14
C VAL A 202 20.04 38.28 58.09
N TRP A 203 20.88 38.12 57.03
CA TRP A 203 22.10 38.91 56.85
C TRP A 203 21.81 40.39 56.59
N ILE A 204 20.83 40.72 55.75
CA ILE A 204 20.48 42.11 55.40
C ILE A 204 19.81 42.82 56.60
N ASN A 205 18.99 42.12 57.34
CA ASN A 205 18.30 42.68 58.53
C ASN A 205 19.14 42.65 59.84
N TRP A 206 20.41 42.19 59.68
CA TRP A 206 21.32 42.19 60.81
C TRP A 206 21.75 43.58 61.15
N ASP A 207 21.14 44.18 62.20
CA ASP A 207 21.48 45.51 62.70
C ASP A 207 22.78 45.43 63.52
N PRO A 208 23.95 45.98 63.05
CA PRO A 208 25.20 45.92 63.78
C PRO A 208 25.18 46.67 65.09
N THR A 209 24.15 47.51 65.31
CA THR A 209 24.07 48.28 66.59
C THR A 209 23.66 47.38 67.76
N ILE A 210 23.01 46.25 67.53
CA ILE A 210 22.67 45.29 68.61
C ILE A 210 23.85 44.43 68.99
N SER A 211 24.88 44.31 68.18
CA SER A 211 26.07 43.48 68.42
C SER A 211 27.07 44.08 69.31
N LEU A 212 27.05 45.44 69.53
CA LEU A 212 28.06 46.14 70.35
C LEU A 212 27.80 46.06 71.86
N THR A 213 26.59 45.74 72.30
CA THR A 213 26.19 45.60 73.69
C THR A 213 26.19 44.17 74.24
N ALA A 214 26.17 43.19 73.31
CA ALA A 214 26.21 41.78 73.70
C ALA A 214 27.55 41.14 73.26
N ARG A 215 28.52 41.08 74.17
CA ARG A 215 29.84 40.48 73.97
C ARG A 215 29.80 38.94 73.71
N SER A 216 28.65 38.39 73.59
CA SER A 216 28.37 37.04 73.14
C SER A 216 26.97 37.06 72.43
N GLY A 217 26.97 36.94 71.08
CA GLY A 217 25.73 36.74 70.36
C GLY A 217 24.99 35.57 70.99
N PRO A 218 23.66 35.58 71.00
CA PRO A 218 22.88 34.58 71.71
C PRO A 218 23.28 33.19 71.17
N PRO A 219 23.57 32.22 72.02
CA PRO A 219 24.13 30.92 71.67
C PRO A 219 23.16 30.15 70.69
N TRP A 220 21.89 30.52 70.67
CA TRP A 220 20.93 29.92 69.78
C TRP A 220 21.17 30.29 68.32
N PHE A 221 21.79 31.43 68.00
CA PHE A 221 22.04 31.82 66.62
C PHE A 221 23.16 30.95 65.99
N VAL A 222 24.19 30.65 66.72
CA VAL A 222 25.27 29.73 66.29
C VAL A 222 24.67 28.33 66.04
N TRP A 223 23.79 27.89 66.95
CA TRP A 223 23.09 26.63 66.78
C TRP A 223 22.16 26.62 65.55
N LEU A 224 21.45 27.71 65.28
CA LEU A 224 20.56 27.84 64.12
C LEU A 224 21.33 27.78 62.80
N VAL A 225 22.48 28.48 62.72
CA VAL A 225 23.39 28.42 61.57
C VAL A 225 23.95 27.00 61.38
N LEU A 226 24.34 26.34 62.43
CA LEU A 226 24.84 24.97 62.39
C LEU A 226 23.76 23.98 61.98
N VAL A 227 22.52 24.14 62.43
CA VAL A 227 21.39 23.30 62.03
C VAL A 227 21.07 23.49 60.54
N ILE A 228 21.07 24.72 60.02
CA ILE A 228 20.83 25.02 58.61
C ILE A 228 21.95 24.45 57.76
N LEU A 229 23.21 24.65 58.11
CA LEU A 229 24.37 24.06 57.39
C LEU A 229 24.35 22.53 57.44
N GLY A 230 23.96 21.95 58.59
CA GLY A 230 23.79 20.51 58.73
C GLY A 230 22.68 19.97 57.85
N ALA A 231 21.54 20.65 57.78
CA ALA A 231 20.42 20.27 56.90
C ALA A 231 20.77 20.34 55.40
N ILE A 232 21.51 21.40 55.00
CA ILE A 232 22.05 21.53 53.60
C ILE A 232 23.06 20.42 53.31
N GLY A 233 23.97 20.11 54.23
CA GLY A 233 24.93 19.03 54.11
C GLY A 233 24.26 17.65 53.96
N ILE A 234 23.29 17.34 54.77
CA ILE A 234 22.55 16.09 54.72
C ILE A 234 21.75 16.01 53.39
N GLY A 235 21.12 17.10 52.95
CA GLY A 235 20.40 17.18 51.73
C GLY A 235 21.33 16.94 50.50
N MET A 236 22.52 17.50 50.52
CA MET A 236 23.51 17.31 49.47
C MET A 236 24.02 15.87 49.37
N VAL A 237 24.23 15.22 50.53
CA VAL A 237 24.61 13.79 50.58
C VAL A 237 23.50 12.91 50.06
N PHE A 238 22.24 13.20 50.41
CA PHE A 238 21.09 12.48 49.91
C PHE A 238 20.91 12.66 48.40
N ALA A 239 21.09 13.89 47.89
CA ALA A 239 21.01 14.19 46.46
C ALA A 239 22.11 13.47 45.67
N LEU A 240 23.33 13.42 46.18
CA LEU A 240 24.44 12.68 45.58
C LEU A 240 24.21 11.16 45.64
N ALA A 241 23.76 10.63 46.75
CA ALA A 241 23.52 9.20 46.90
C ALA A 241 22.38 8.73 45.98
N PHE A 242 21.33 9.54 45.83
CA PHE A 242 20.19 9.25 44.94
C PHE A 242 20.58 9.42 43.47
N GLY A 243 21.37 10.45 43.13
CA GLY A 243 21.89 10.66 41.76
C GLY A 243 22.78 9.50 41.31
N ILE A 244 23.65 8.99 42.18
CA ILE A 244 24.51 7.83 41.90
C ILE A 244 23.68 6.55 41.77
N ARG A 245 22.58 6.41 42.49
CA ARG A 245 21.69 5.25 42.41
C ARG A 245 20.90 5.23 41.09
N LEU A 246 20.47 6.40 40.60
CA LEU A 246 19.82 6.55 39.28
C LEU A 246 20.81 6.30 38.14
N TRP A 247 22.07 6.67 38.30
CA TRP A 247 23.08 6.44 37.27
C TRP A 247 23.54 4.96 37.17
N ARG A 248 23.30 4.16 38.21
CA ARG A 248 23.56 2.71 38.24
C ARG A 248 22.45 1.82 37.78
N LEU A 249 21.28 2.37 37.42
CA LEU A 249 20.24 1.56 36.79
C LEU A 249 20.75 1.13 35.42
N PRO A 250 20.84 -0.19 35.14
CA PRO A 250 21.34 -0.70 33.86
C PRO A 250 20.43 -0.21 32.73
N ARG A 251 21.00 0.49 31.77
CA ARG A 251 20.38 0.75 30.48
C ARG A 251 20.08 -0.62 29.87
N ARG A 252 18.86 -1.12 30.03
CA ARG A 252 18.40 -2.26 29.24
C ARG A 252 18.18 -1.75 27.81
N HIS A 253 19.07 -2.21 26.94
CA HIS A 253 18.94 -2.11 25.49
C HIS A 253 17.86 -3.08 24.99
#